data_2a8a4d9bd2320216e8627af4fb0f6c63
#
_entry.id   2a8a4d9bd2320216e8627af4fb0f6c63
#
_cell.length_a   1.000
_cell.length_b   1.000
_cell.length_c   1.000
_cell.angle_alpha   90.00
_cell.angle_beta   90.00
_cell.angle_gamma   90.00
#
_symmetry.space_group_name_H-M   'P 1'
#
loop_
_entity.id
_entity.type
_entity.pdbx_description
1 polymer ?
#
loop_
_entity_poly.entity_id
_entity_poly.type
_entity_poly.pdbx_seq_one_letter_code
_entity_poly.pdbx_strand_id
1 'polypeptide(L)'
;MTVQESTLLDALKTVVDPNTGADFVSTRQLKNLRIDGGSVSFEVELGYPAKSQIAPLRKALIAAARTVAGVENVSAELATKVVPHAVQRGVQLLPKVKNIVAVASGKGGVGKSTTAVNLALALAAEGAKVGILDADIYGPSQPMMMGITGRPESADGKTMEPMENYGVQVMSIGFLVEQDNPMIWRGPMATQALEQLLRQTNWADLDYLIVDMPPGTGDIQLTLSQRVPLTGAVIVTTPQDIALLDAKKGIKMFEKVGVPILGIVENMAVHVCENCGHVEHIFGEEGGKRLAAEFDMDYLGALPLNLSIRVQADNGRPSVVSDPDGEIAVLYKTVARQVAVKIAQRAKDFSAKFPSISISKDT
;
A
#
# COMPACT_ATOMS: atom_id res chain seq x y z
N MET A 1 -13.31 35.06 -28.57
CA MET A 1 -11.85 35.05 -28.31
C MET A 1 -11.39 33.60 -28.44
N THR A 2 -10.30 33.34 -29.12
CA THR A 2 -9.77 31.98 -29.24
C THR A 2 -9.04 31.61 -27.94
N VAL A 3 -9.39 30.51 -27.33
CA VAL A 3 -8.70 30.00 -26.12
C VAL A 3 -7.26 29.61 -26.52
N GLN A 4 -6.29 30.19 -25.82
CA GLN A 4 -4.88 29.84 -26.05
C GLN A 4 -4.46 28.67 -25.14
N GLU A 5 -3.86 27.64 -25.73
CA GLU A 5 -3.43 26.42 -25.02
C GLU A 5 -2.44 26.75 -23.88
N SER A 6 -1.46 27.63 -24.10
CA SER A 6 -0.49 28.03 -23.07
C SER A 6 -1.16 28.64 -21.84
N THR A 7 -2.12 29.56 -22.04
CA THR A 7 -2.87 30.19 -20.95
C THR A 7 -3.70 29.19 -20.17
N LEU A 8 -4.30 28.20 -20.87
CA LEU A 8 -5.06 27.13 -20.26
C LEU A 8 -4.15 26.21 -19.43
N LEU A 9 -3.00 25.81 -19.96
CA LEU A 9 -2.03 25.01 -19.22
C LEU A 9 -1.51 25.73 -17.99
N ASP A 10 -1.24 27.04 -18.05
CA ASP A 10 -0.81 27.83 -16.90
C ASP A 10 -1.91 27.92 -15.83
N ALA A 11 -3.18 28.04 -16.22
CA ALA A 11 -4.30 27.99 -15.29
C ALA A 11 -4.40 26.58 -14.62
N LEU A 12 -4.25 25.50 -15.38
CA LEU A 12 -4.30 24.13 -14.86
C LEU A 12 -3.14 23.80 -13.93
N LYS A 13 -1.94 24.39 -14.11
CA LYS A 13 -0.79 24.25 -13.18
C LYS A 13 -1.07 24.80 -11.77
N THR A 14 -2.07 25.69 -11.61
CA THR A 14 -2.44 26.17 -10.28
C THR A 14 -3.11 25.10 -9.41
N VAL A 15 -3.57 24.00 -10.02
CA VAL A 15 -4.16 22.87 -9.30
C VAL A 15 -3.09 21.86 -8.97
N VAL A 16 -2.75 21.81 -7.69
CA VAL A 16 -1.72 20.91 -7.14
C VAL A 16 -2.39 19.65 -6.57
N ASP A 17 -1.83 18.50 -6.90
CA ASP A 17 -2.21 17.23 -6.30
C ASP A 17 -1.79 17.19 -4.83
N PRO A 18 -2.72 17.08 -3.86
CA PRO A 18 -2.39 17.12 -2.43
C PRO A 18 -1.54 15.94 -1.96
N ASN A 19 -1.48 14.84 -2.73
CA ASN A 19 -0.70 13.66 -2.37
C ASN A 19 0.75 13.73 -2.88
N THR A 20 0.99 14.42 -4.00
CA THR A 20 2.32 14.53 -4.60
C THR A 20 2.97 15.89 -4.40
N GLY A 21 2.19 16.92 -4.09
CA GLY A 21 2.65 18.30 -4.00
C GLY A 21 3.01 18.93 -5.36
N ALA A 22 2.69 18.29 -6.48
CA ALA A 22 3.01 18.74 -7.82
C ALA A 22 1.74 18.91 -8.67
N ASP A 23 1.80 19.76 -9.71
CA ASP A 23 0.70 19.94 -10.64
C ASP A 23 0.65 18.83 -11.71
N PHE A 24 -0.54 18.63 -12.30
CA PHE A 24 -0.79 17.57 -13.26
C PHE A 24 -0.20 17.82 -14.66
N VAL A 25 0.14 19.06 -14.98
CA VAL A 25 0.75 19.45 -16.27
C VAL A 25 2.23 19.15 -16.24
N SER A 26 2.96 19.66 -15.23
CA SER A 26 4.40 19.45 -15.07
C SER A 26 4.77 17.98 -14.87
N THR A 27 3.93 17.22 -14.20
CA THR A 27 4.09 15.76 -14.00
C THR A 27 3.65 14.93 -15.22
N ARG A 28 3.16 15.57 -16.29
CA ARG A 28 2.68 14.90 -17.50
C ARG A 28 1.53 13.92 -17.26
N GLN A 29 0.76 14.12 -16.21
CA GLN A 29 -0.44 13.35 -15.91
C GLN A 29 -1.66 13.84 -16.71
N LEU A 30 -1.65 15.11 -17.12
CA LEU A 30 -2.63 15.66 -18.04
C LEU A 30 -2.40 15.13 -19.46
N LYS A 31 -3.45 14.57 -20.07
CA LYS A 31 -3.45 13.91 -21.37
C LYS A 31 -4.60 14.42 -22.24
N ASN A 32 -4.51 14.17 -23.54
CA ASN A 32 -5.60 14.31 -24.49
C ASN A 32 -6.30 15.69 -24.43
N LEU A 33 -5.52 16.77 -24.19
CA LEU A 33 -6.05 18.13 -24.18
C LEU A 33 -6.56 18.49 -25.58
N ARG A 34 -7.83 18.92 -25.65
CA ARG A 34 -8.48 19.39 -26.88
C ARG A 34 -9.18 20.69 -26.61
N ILE A 35 -9.07 21.62 -27.54
CA ILE A 35 -9.70 22.94 -27.52
C ILE A 35 -10.48 23.07 -28.83
N ASP A 36 -11.80 23.23 -28.72
CA ASP A 36 -12.69 23.44 -29.87
C ASP A 36 -13.58 24.66 -29.58
N GLY A 37 -13.21 25.82 -30.15
CA GLY A 37 -13.81 27.10 -29.81
C GLY A 37 -13.71 27.41 -28.32
N GLY A 38 -14.88 27.53 -27.66
CA GLY A 38 -14.98 27.72 -26.20
C GLY A 38 -15.07 26.41 -25.40
N SER A 39 -15.03 25.25 -26.04
CA SER A 39 -15.12 23.96 -25.37
C SER A 39 -13.73 23.34 -25.15
N VAL A 40 -13.45 22.95 -23.93
CA VAL A 40 -12.17 22.33 -23.52
C VAL A 40 -12.43 20.94 -22.96
N SER A 41 -11.65 19.96 -23.39
CA SER A 41 -11.68 18.61 -22.82
C SER A 41 -10.27 18.11 -22.56
N PHE A 42 -10.07 17.39 -21.44
CA PHE A 42 -8.80 16.78 -21.09
C PHE A 42 -9.01 15.60 -20.12
N GLU A 43 -7.97 14.77 -20.04
CA GLU A 43 -7.91 13.63 -19.13
C GLU A 43 -6.75 13.84 -18.15
N VAL A 44 -6.90 13.33 -16.90
CA VAL A 44 -5.82 13.24 -15.91
C VAL A 44 -5.67 11.78 -15.52
N GLU A 45 -4.49 11.20 -15.78
CA GLU A 45 -4.16 9.83 -15.43
C GLU A 45 -3.33 9.80 -14.14
N LEU A 46 -3.96 9.36 -13.03
CA LEU A 46 -3.28 9.18 -11.75
C LEU A 46 -2.58 7.82 -11.71
N GLY A 47 -1.30 7.80 -11.35
CA GLY A 47 -0.52 6.57 -11.19
C GLY A 47 -0.80 5.78 -9.91
N TYR A 48 -1.73 6.25 -9.07
CA TYR A 48 -2.07 5.69 -7.77
C TYR A 48 -3.58 5.75 -7.51
N PRO A 49 -4.16 4.87 -6.68
CA PRO A 49 -5.58 4.86 -6.36
C PRO A 49 -5.95 6.05 -5.48
N ALA A 50 -6.98 6.80 -5.89
CA ALA A 50 -7.45 8.01 -5.22
C ALA A 50 -8.95 8.27 -5.46
N LYS A 51 -9.77 7.22 -5.42
CA LYS A 51 -11.22 7.30 -5.71
C LYS A 51 -11.92 8.39 -4.92
N SER A 52 -11.59 8.54 -3.63
CA SER A 52 -12.18 9.55 -2.75
C SER A 52 -11.84 10.99 -3.16
N GLN A 53 -10.76 11.19 -3.91
CA GLN A 53 -10.27 12.51 -4.31
C GLN A 53 -10.59 12.88 -5.77
N ILE A 54 -11.10 11.95 -6.57
CA ILE A 54 -11.41 12.20 -7.98
C ILE A 54 -12.42 13.35 -8.14
N ALA A 55 -13.49 13.36 -7.36
CA ALA A 55 -14.52 14.38 -7.48
C ALA A 55 -14.03 15.79 -7.08
N PRO A 56 -13.37 16.01 -5.93
CA PRO A 56 -12.81 17.32 -5.58
C PRO A 56 -11.72 17.79 -6.56
N LEU A 57 -10.82 16.91 -7.02
CA LEU A 57 -9.78 17.26 -7.99
C LEU A 57 -10.40 17.65 -9.34
N ARG A 58 -11.39 16.90 -9.83
CA ARG A 58 -12.13 17.24 -11.05
C ARG A 58 -12.77 18.62 -10.95
N LYS A 59 -13.42 18.91 -9.83
CA LYS A 59 -14.03 20.21 -9.58
C LYS A 59 -13.00 21.35 -9.60
N ALA A 60 -11.85 21.15 -8.97
CA ALA A 60 -10.77 22.14 -8.94
C ALA A 60 -10.21 22.42 -10.35
N LEU A 61 -9.94 21.35 -11.12
CA LEU A 61 -9.44 21.46 -12.51
C LEU A 61 -10.43 22.18 -13.44
N ILE A 62 -11.72 21.84 -13.34
CA ILE A 62 -12.75 22.52 -14.11
C ILE A 62 -12.83 23.99 -13.72
N ALA A 63 -12.78 24.31 -12.43
CA ALA A 63 -12.80 25.70 -11.95
C ALA A 63 -11.58 26.48 -12.47
N ALA A 64 -10.39 25.93 -12.41
CA ALA A 64 -9.18 26.54 -12.95
C ALA A 64 -9.26 26.79 -14.45
N ALA A 65 -9.71 25.81 -15.25
CA ALA A 65 -9.87 25.98 -16.69
C ALA A 65 -10.87 27.10 -17.05
N ARG A 66 -11.94 27.24 -16.28
CA ARG A 66 -12.99 28.29 -16.47
C ARG A 66 -12.50 29.70 -16.18
N THR A 67 -11.35 29.88 -15.53
CA THR A 67 -10.77 31.23 -15.32
C THR A 67 -10.20 31.83 -16.61
N VAL A 68 -9.97 30.98 -17.64
CA VAL A 68 -9.38 31.42 -18.90
C VAL A 68 -10.44 32.05 -19.81
N ALA A 69 -10.15 33.23 -20.31
CA ALA A 69 -11.07 33.97 -21.18
C ALA A 69 -11.40 33.18 -22.44
N GLY A 70 -12.70 33.10 -22.78
CA GLY A 70 -13.20 32.35 -23.93
C GLY A 70 -13.51 30.88 -23.66
N VAL A 71 -13.22 30.35 -22.47
CA VAL A 71 -13.64 29.00 -22.05
C VAL A 71 -15.11 29.06 -21.56
N GLU A 72 -15.97 28.31 -22.23
CA GLU A 72 -17.41 28.22 -21.93
C GLU A 72 -17.75 26.85 -21.29
N ASN A 73 -17.26 25.77 -21.92
CA ASN A 73 -17.53 24.40 -21.48
C ASN A 73 -16.22 23.68 -21.17
N VAL A 74 -16.20 22.94 -20.05
CA VAL A 74 -15.05 22.13 -19.66
C VAL A 74 -15.49 20.73 -19.30
N SER A 75 -14.87 19.74 -19.95
CA SER A 75 -14.96 18.31 -19.61
C SER A 75 -13.60 17.81 -19.11
N ALA A 76 -13.54 17.36 -17.87
CA ALA A 76 -12.35 16.77 -17.25
C ALA A 76 -12.64 15.34 -16.81
N GLU A 77 -11.88 14.39 -17.33
CA GLU A 77 -11.94 12.99 -16.93
C GLU A 77 -10.71 12.64 -16.09
N LEU A 78 -10.92 12.04 -14.92
CA LEU A 78 -9.84 11.57 -14.04
C LEU A 78 -9.94 10.06 -13.93
N ALA A 79 -8.85 9.39 -14.25
CA ALA A 79 -8.72 7.93 -14.19
C ALA A 79 -7.50 7.52 -13.39
N THR A 80 -7.59 6.37 -12.74
CA THR A 80 -6.46 5.73 -12.07
C THR A 80 -5.89 4.63 -12.94
N LYS A 81 -4.55 4.60 -13.06
CA LYS A 81 -3.84 3.57 -13.79
C LYS A 81 -2.60 3.10 -13.05
N VAL A 82 -2.77 2.10 -12.22
CA VAL A 82 -1.66 1.45 -11.52
C VAL A 82 -0.87 0.58 -12.50
N VAL A 83 0.43 0.76 -12.53
CA VAL A 83 1.37 -0.01 -13.37
C VAL A 83 2.36 -0.78 -12.49
N PRO A 84 2.98 -1.87 -13.01
CA PRO A 84 4.04 -2.57 -12.29
C PRO A 84 5.30 -1.69 -12.18
N HIS A 85 6.00 -1.80 -11.04
CA HIS A 85 7.23 -1.08 -10.77
C HIS A 85 8.38 -2.05 -10.49
N ALA A 86 9.60 -1.56 -10.66
CA ALA A 86 10.81 -2.36 -10.50
C ALA A 86 10.93 -2.94 -9.08
N VAL A 87 11.38 -4.18 -9.02
CA VAL A 87 11.71 -4.92 -7.80
C VAL A 87 13.20 -5.21 -7.75
N GLN A 88 13.69 -5.85 -6.66
CA GLN A 88 15.08 -6.27 -6.57
C GLN A 88 15.46 -7.25 -7.71
N ARG A 89 16.73 -7.21 -8.13
CA ARG A 89 17.23 -8.03 -9.23
C ARG A 89 17.28 -9.52 -8.86
N GLY A 90 17.00 -10.38 -9.84
CA GLY A 90 17.14 -11.84 -9.70
C GLY A 90 15.98 -12.53 -8.97
N VAL A 91 14.90 -11.82 -8.66
CA VAL A 91 13.70 -12.39 -8.04
C VAL A 91 12.65 -12.67 -9.10
N GLN A 92 12.01 -13.84 -9.02
CA GLN A 92 10.95 -14.23 -9.94
C GLN A 92 9.67 -13.44 -9.66
N LEU A 93 9.16 -12.72 -10.66
CA LEU A 93 7.92 -11.95 -10.57
C LEU A 93 6.68 -12.84 -10.42
N LEU A 94 5.61 -12.24 -9.92
CA LEU A 94 4.26 -12.82 -9.91
C LEU A 94 3.45 -12.20 -11.06
N PRO A 95 3.10 -12.97 -12.11
CA PRO A 95 2.55 -12.40 -13.36
C PRO A 95 1.24 -11.60 -13.20
N LYS A 96 0.45 -11.95 -12.19
CA LYS A 96 -0.87 -11.33 -11.93
C LYS A 96 -0.85 -10.29 -10.79
N VAL A 97 0.32 -9.88 -10.32
CA VAL A 97 0.48 -8.91 -9.24
C VAL A 97 1.40 -7.79 -9.71
N LYS A 98 0.90 -6.56 -9.75
CA LYS A 98 1.69 -5.42 -10.24
C LYS A 98 2.72 -4.93 -9.24
N ASN A 99 2.34 -4.79 -7.97
CA ASN A 99 3.21 -4.26 -6.92
C ASN A 99 3.04 -5.06 -5.64
N ILE A 100 4.14 -5.39 -4.97
CA ILE A 100 4.13 -6.11 -3.70
C ILE A 100 4.76 -5.23 -2.63
N VAL A 101 4.02 -4.99 -1.57
CA VAL A 101 4.42 -4.11 -0.46
C VAL A 101 4.56 -4.93 0.82
N ALA A 102 5.76 -4.98 1.37
CA ALA A 102 5.98 -5.56 2.68
C ALA A 102 5.55 -4.57 3.78
N VAL A 103 4.77 -5.03 4.74
CA VAL A 103 4.52 -4.32 6.00
C VAL A 103 5.32 -5.02 7.08
N ALA A 104 6.33 -4.34 7.61
CA ALA A 104 7.32 -4.92 8.51
C ALA A 104 7.49 -4.10 9.78
N SER A 105 8.00 -4.75 10.81
CA SER A 105 8.33 -4.11 12.08
C SER A 105 9.57 -4.73 12.69
N GLY A 106 10.33 -3.93 13.44
CA GLY A 106 11.53 -4.41 14.15
C GLY A 106 11.22 -5.32 15.32
N LYS A 107 10.01 -5.27 15.90
CA LYS A 107 9.55 -6.11 17.01
C LYS A 107 8.05 -6.41 16.94
N GLY A 108 7.59 -7.40 17.70
CA GLY A 108 6.17 -7.71 17.87
C GLY A 108 5.43 -6.65 18.71
N GLY A 109 4.10 -6.62 18.59
CA GLY A 109 3.23 -5.78 19.41
C GLY A 109 3.10 -4.30 18.99
N VAL A 110 3.74 -3.86 17.90
CA VAL A 110 3.63 -2.48 17.40
C VAL A 110 2.41 -2.23 16.51
N GLY A 111 1.55 -3.24 16.30
CA GLY A 111 0.35 -3.14 15.46
C GLY A 111 0.61 -3.28 13.96
N LYS A 112 1.66 -4.01 13.58
CA LYS A 112 2.04 -4.31 12.18
C LYS A 112 0.87 -4.91 11.39
N SER A 113 0.28 -6.01 11.87
CA SER A 113 -0.79 -6.74 11.18
C SER A 113 -2.08 -5.94 11.09
N THR A 114 -2.43 -5.17 12.13
CA THR A 114 -3.55 -4.22 12.12
C THR A 114 -3.33 -3.11 11.09
N THR A 115 -2.08 -2.62 10.97
CA THR A 115 -1.73 -1.65 9.94
C THR A 115 -1.80 -2.28 8.54
N ALA A 116 -1.30 -3.51 8.37
CA ALA A 116 -1.32 -4.22 7.09
C ALA A 116 -2.76 -4.42 6.56
N VAL A 117 -3.68 -4.90 7.41
CA VAL A 117 -5.07 -5.13 7.00
C VAL A 117 -5.78 -3.82 6.64
N ASN A 118 -5.63 -2.78 7.46
CA ASN A 118 -6.27 -1.49 7.18
C ASN A 118 -5.63 -0.78 5.97
N LEU A 119 -4.33 -0.93 5.74
CA LEU A 119 -3.66 -0.44 4.54
C LEU A 119 -4.22 -1.10 3.27
N ALA A 120 -4.39 -2.42 3.28
CA ALA A 120 -4.98 -3.15 2.17
C ALA A 120 -6.42 -2.73 1.89
N LEU A 121 -7.25 -2.64 2.93
CA LEU A 121 -8.64 -2.19 2.83
C LEU A 121 -8.74 -0.73 2.38
N ALA A 122 -7.83 0.14 2.82
CA ALA A 122 -7.78 1.53 2.40
C ALA A 122 -7.41 1.67 0.91
N LEU A 123 -6.44 0.90 0.41
CA LEU A 123 -6.12 0.84 -1.02
C LEU A 123 -7.32 0.34 -1.84
N ALA A 124 -8.04 -0.67 -1.35
CA ALA A 124 -9.25 -1.19 -2.00
C ALA A 124 -10.37 -0.14 -2.00
N ALA A 125 -10.58 0.57 -0.89
CA ALA A 125 -11.55 1.65 -0.79
C ALA A 125 -11.23 2.80 -1.76
N GLU A 126 -9.96 3.06 -2.03
CA GLU A 126 -9.49 4.03 -3.03
C GLU A 126 -9.52 3.49 -4.47
N GLY A 127 -10.03 2.27 -4.69
CA GLY A 127 -10.34 1.72 -6.01
C GLY A 127 -9.27 0.80 -6.60
N ALA A 128 -8.28 0.36 -5.83
CA ALA A 128 -7.32 -0.64 -6.27
C ALA A 128 -7.84 -2.07 -6.10
N LYS A 129 -7.32 -3.01 -6.90
CA LYS A 129 -7.45 -4.45 -6.68
C LYS A 129 -6.35 -4.91 -5.74
N VAL A 130 -6.72 -5.43 -4.57
CA VAL A 130 -5.76 -5.67 -3.48
C VAL A 130 -5.85 -7.11 -2.97
N GLY A 131 -4.68 -7.65 -2.62
CA GLY A 131 -4.56 -8.89 -1.87
C GLY A 131 -3.74 -8.72 -0.59
N ILE A 132 -3.90 -9.63 0.36
CA ILE A 132 -3.10 -9.75 1.58
C ILE A 132 -2.51 -11.16 1.63
N LEU A 133 -1.19 -11.24 1.82
CA LEU A 133 -0.51 -12.44 2.23
C LEU A 133 -0.10 -12.29 3.69
N ASP A 134 -0.68 -13.10 4.55
CA ASP A 134 -0.24 -13.26 5.93
C ASP A 134 1.01 -14.14 5.97
N ALA A 135 2.16 -13.53 6.16
CA ALA A 135 3.44 -14.19 6.23
C ALA A 135 3.95 -14.40 7.67
N ASP A 136 3.15 -14.06 8.68
CA ASP A 136 3.45 -14.34 10.08
C ASP A 136 3.02 -15.78 10.44
N ILE A 137 3.86 -16.73 10.09
CA ILE A 137 3.56 -18.16 10.23
C ILE A 137 3.41 -18.63 11.69
N TYR A 138 4.00 -17.88 12.64
CA TYR A 138 3.93 -18.21 14.05
C TYR A 138 2.69 -17.67 14.75
N GLY A 139 2.13 -16.57 14.24
CA GLY A 139 0.97 -15.93 14.79
C GLY A 139 0.06 -15.36 13.69
N PRO A 140 -0.49 -16.21 12.81
CA PRO A 140 -1.31 -15.74 11.72
C PRO A 140 -2.56 -15.06 12.25
N SER A 141 -2.78 -13.81 11.86
CA SER A 141 -3.83 -12.95 12.39
C SER A 141 -4.82 -12.45 11.35
N GLN A 142 -4.45 -12.48 10.08
CA GLN A 142 -5.28 -11.93 9.02
C GLN A 142 -6.62 -12.65 8.83
N PRO A 143 -6.75 -13.99 9.00
CA PRO A 143 -8.04 -14.66 8.97
C PRO A 143 -9.05 -14.06 9.95
N MET A 144 -8.63 -13.88 11.21
CA MET A 144 -9.48 -13.30 12.26
C MET A 144 -9.80 -11.84 11.95
N MET A 145 -8.81 -11.01 11.64
CA MET A 145 -9.00 -9.58 11.37
C MET A 145 -9.89 -9.32 10.15
N MET A 146 -9.83 -10.21 9.15
CA MET A 146 -10.68 -10.13 7.95
C MET A 146 -12.05 -10.81 8.13
N GLY A 147 -12.31 -11.42 9.27
CA GLY A 147 -13.57 -12.15 9.52
C GLY A 147 -13.78 -13.32 8.56
N ILE A 148 -12.71 -14.00 8.16
CA ILE A 148 -12.74 -15.11 7.22
C ILE A 148 -12.56 -16.42 7.97
N THR A 149 -13.44 -17.38 7.70
CA THR A 149 -13.39 -18.76 8.22
C THR A 149 -13.40 -19.75 7.06
N GLY A 150 -12.98 -20.99 7.32
CA GLY A 150 -12.93 -22.05 6.32
C GLY A 150 -11.56 -22.25 5.73
N ARG A 151 -11.49 -23.00 4.62
CA ARG A 151 -10.23 -23.36 3.93
C ARG A 151 -10.29 -22.94 2.47
N PRO A 152 -9.15 -22.54 1.88
CA PRO A 152 -9.05 -22.26 0.44
C PRO A 152 -9.41 -23.48 -0.39
N GLU A 153 -10.13 -23.28 -1.49
CA GLU A 153 -10.41 -24.32 -2.47
C GLU A 153 -9.21 -24.58 -3.38
N SER A 154 -9.06 -25.82 -3.85
CA SER A 154 -8.07 -26.20 -4.81
C SER A 154 -8.70 -27.10 -5.88
N ALA A 155 -8.81 -26.61 -7.09
CA ALA A 155 -9.40 -27.36 -8.21
C ALA A 155 -8.43 -28.42 -8.79
N ASP A 156 -7.14 -28.15 -8.76
CA ASP A 156 -6.09 -28.98 -9.38
C ASP A 156 -5.20 -29.73 -8.35
N GLY A 157 -5.45 -29.52 -7.06
CA GLY A 157 -4.63 -30.05 -5.97
C GLY A 157 -3.21 -29.46 -5.89
N LYS A 158 -2.90 -28.42 -6.68
CA LYS A 158 -1.58 -27.79 -6.75
C LYS A 158 -1.64 -26.29 -6.43
N THR A 159 -2.70 -25.63 -6.85
CA THR A 159 -2.94 -24.22 -6.62
C THR A 159 -4.14 -24.02 -5.71
N MET A 160 -4.22 -22.91 -5.06
CA MET A 160 -5.29 -22.53 -4.11
C MET A 160 -5.95 -21.24 -4.57
N GLU A 161 -7.28 -21.21 -4.49
CA GLU A 161 -8.01 -19.96 -4.67
C GLU A 161 -7.85 -19.11 -3.40
N PRO A 162 -7.56 -17.81 -3.51
CA PRO A 162 -7.52 -16.96 -2.33
C PRO A 162 -8.91 -16.86 -1.70
N MET A 163 -8.92 -16.78 -0.37
CA MET A 163 -10.15 -16.40 0.34
C MET A 163 -10.45 -14.93 0.07
N GLU A 164 -11.70 -14.49 0.19
CA GLU A 164 -12.07 -13.10 -0.10
C GLU A 164 -13.04 -12.56 0.94
N ASN A 165 -12.80 -11.34 1.42
CA ASN A 165 -13.77 -10.53 2.14
C ASN A 165 -13.51 -9.04 1.88
N TYR A 166 -14.56 -8.22 1.93
CA TYR A 166 -14.50 -6.77 1.70
C TYR A 166 -13.83 -6.38 0.37
N GLY A 167 -13.89 -7.24 -0.66
CA GLY A 167 -13.26 -7.03 -1.96
C GLY A 167 -11.72 -7.14 -1.95
N VAL A 168 -11.15 -7.79 -0.95
CA VAL A 168 -9.72 -8.05 -0.81
C VAL A 168 -9.47 -9.55 -0.78
N GLN A 169 -8.52 -10.03 -1.62
CA GLN A 169 -8.09 -11.41 -1.64
C GLN A 169 -7.13 -11.68 -0.48
N VAL A 170 -7.29 -12.78 0.23
CA VAL A 170 -6.50 -13.09 1.44
C VAL A 170 -5.97 -14.51 1.37
N MET A 171 -4.69 -14.67 1.65
CA MET A 171 -4.08 -15.97 1.87
C MET A 171 -3.25 -15.95 3.16
N SER A 172 -3.41 -16.98 3.96
CA SER A 172 -2.72 -17.16 5.24
C SER A 172 -2.49 -18.63 5.52
N ILE A 173 -1.38 -18.94 6.18
CA ILE A 173 -1.16 -20.27 6.74
C ILE A 173 -2.24 -20.64 7.75
N GLY A 174 -2.84 -19.65 8.41
CA GLY A 174 -3.93 -19.83 9.36
C GLY A 174 -5.19 -20.47 8.78
N PHE A 175 -5.39 -20.47 7.46
CA PHE A 175 -6.47 -21.22 6.79
C PHE A 175 -6.16 -22.72 6.61
N LEU A 176 -4.89 -23.10 6.67
CA LEU A 176 -4.43 -24.45 6.35
C LEU A 176 -4.10 -25.27 7.59
N VAL A 177 -3.76 -24.61 8.71
CA VAL A 177 -3.36 -25.26 9.96
C VAL A 177 -4.47 -25.13 10.99
N GLU A 178 -4.75 -26.23 11.69
CA GLU A 178 -5.71 -26.23 12.80
C GLU A 178 -5.12 -25.49 14.00
N GLN A 179 -5.88 -24.58 14.59
CA GLN A 179 -5.43 -23.74 15.72
C GLN A 179 -5.07 -24.59 16.96
N ASP A 180 -5.73 -25.74 17.14
CA ASP A 180 -5.52 -26.63 18.29
C ASP A 180 -4.34 -27.60 18.10
N ASN A 181 -3.72 -27.64 16.94
CA ASN A 181 -2.59 -28.52 16.65
C ASN A 181 -1.35 -27.73 16.20
N PRO A 182 -0.60 -27.14 17.14
CA PRO A 182 0.53 -26.28 16.81
C PRO A 182 1.64 -27.06 16.08
N MET A 183 1.85 -26.73 14.82
CA MET A 183 3.00 -27.22 14.06
C MET A 183 4.29 -26.55 14.54
N ILE A 184 5.33 -27.34 14.78
CA ILE A 184 6.66 -26.81 15.09
C ILE A 184 7.33 -26.39 13.78
N TRP A 185 7.23 -25.12 13.44
CA TRP A 185 7.87 -24.55 12.26
C TRP A 185 9.37 -24.31 12.53
N ARG A 186 10.24 -24.92 11.73
CA ARG A 186 11.65 -24.55 11.66
C ARG A 186 11.86 -23.53 10.55
N GLY A 187 12.80 -22.61 10.69
CA GLY A 187 13.02 -21.50 9.77
C GLY A 187 12.96 -21.87 8.27
N PRO A 188 13.70 -22.87 7.78
CA PRO A 188 13.65 -23.28 6.37
C PRO A 188 12.27 -23.79 5.93
N MET A 189 11.56 -24.54 6.80
CA MET A 189 10.20 -25.04 6.49
C MET A 189 9.20 -23.89 6.43
N ALA A 190 9.28 -22.95 7.37
CA ALA A 190 8.44 -21.76 7.39
C ALA A 190 8.61 -20.93 6.11
N THR A 191 9.84 -20.67 5.69
CA THR A 191 10.12 -19.93 4.47
C THR A 191 9.60 -20.64 3.23
N GLN A 192 9.78 -21.96 3.14
CA GLN A 192 9.27 -22.74 2.01
C GLN A 192 7.74 -22.72 1.95
N ALA A 193 7.07 -22.88 3.08
CA ALA A 193 5.60 -22.81 3.15
C ALA A 193 5.08 -21.44 2.70
N LEU A 194 5.70 -20.35 3.15
CA LEU A 194 5.33 -18.99 2.75
C LEU A 194 5.58 -18.74 1.25
N GLU A 195 6.68 -19.26 0.69
CA GLU A 195 6.92 -19.17 -0.75
C GLU A 195 5.89 -19.97 -1.55
N GLN A 196 5.46 -21.13 -1.06
CA GLN A 196 4.37 -21.90 -1.66
C GLN A 196 3.05 -21.12 -1.60
N LEU A 197 2.67 -20.55 -0.44
CA LEU A 197 1.47 -19.72 -0.30
C LEU A 197 1.49 -18.55 -1.28
N LEU A 198 2.62 -17.85 -1.40
CA LEU A 198 2.76 -16.74 -2.33
C LEU A 198 2.56 -17.17 -3.79
N ARG A 199 3.19 -18.27 -4.22
CA ARG A 199 3.27 -18.69 -5.63
C ARG A 199 2.15 -19.61 -6.07
N GLN A 200 1.60 -20.42 -5.16
CA GLN A 200 0.52 -21.37 -5.46
C GLN A 200 -0.89 -20.79 -5.21
N THR A 201 -0.98 -19.56 -4.75
CA THR A 201 -2.26 -18.84 -4.70
C THR A 201 -2.58 -18.24 -6.08
N ASN A 202 -3.80 -18.49 -6.54
CA ASN A 202 -4.31 -17.98 -7.81
C ASN A 202 -4.74 -16.51 -7.68
N TRP A 203 -3.80 -15.61 -7.40
CA TRP A 203 -4.05 -14.17 -7.34
C TRP A 203 -4.67 -13.67 -8.66
N ALA A 204 -5.72 -12.85 -8.60
CA ALA A 204 -6.43 -12.35 -9.76
C ALA A 204 -6.15 -10.85 -10.00
N ASP A 205 -5.24 -10.55 -10.93
CA ASP A 205 -4.95 -9.20 -11.46
C ASP A 205 -4.84 -8.09 -10.40
N LEU A 206 -4.01 -8.32 -9.38
CA LEU A 206 -3.84 -7.38 -8.28
C LEU A 206 -3.01 -6.15 -8.69
N ASP A 207 -3.47 -4.98 -8.28
CA ASP A 207 -2.68 -3.75 -8.30
C ASP A 207 -1.63 -3.76 -7.19
N TYR A 208 -2.02 -4.25 -6.01
CA TYR A 208 -1.15 -4.36 -4.83
C TYR A 208 -1.39 -5.67 -4.09
N LEU A 209 -0.29 -6.32 -3.70
CA LEU A 209 -0.29 -7.40 -2.71
C LEU A 209 0.42 -6.90 -1.46
N ILE A 210 -0.29 -6.82 -0.36
CA ILE A 210 0.25 -6.45 0.95
C ILE A 210 0.75 -7.72 1.63
N VAL A 211 2.02 -7.75 1.99
CA VAL A 211 2.62 -8.87 2.70
C VAL A 211 2.81 -8.47 4.15
N ASP A 212 2.02 -9.06 5.03
CA ASP A 212 2.17 -8.90 6.48
C ASP A 212 3.33 -9.76 6.96
N MET A 213 4.50 -9.14 7.14
CA MET A 213 5.77 -9.83 7.43
C MET A 213 5.81 -10.39 8.86
N PRO A 214 6.58 -11.45 9.15
CA PRO A 214 6.85 -11.84 10.53
C PRO A 214 7.50 -10.68 11.31
N PRO A 215 7.29 -10.54 12.62
CA PRO A 215 7.93 -9.50 13.41
C PRO A 215 9.44 -9.76 13.57
N GLY A 216 10.18 -8.68 13.79
CA GLY A 216 11.63 -8.74 14.07
C GLY A 216 12.50 -8.60 12.82
N THR A 217 13.76 -9.01 12.93
CA THR A 217 14.79 -8.91 11.87
C THR A 217 15.55 -10.24 11.71
N GLY A 218 14.87 -11.35 12.03
CA GLY A 218 15.45 -12.69 11.99
C GLY A 218 15.54 -13.29 10.58
N ASP A 219 16.09 -14.49 10.51
CA ASP A 219 16.40 -15.20 9.25
C ASP A 219 15.18 -15.38 8.35
N ILE A 220 14.00 -15.60 8.91
CA ILE A 220 12.78 -15.79 8.12
C ILE A 220 12.43 -14.49 7.39
N GLN A 221 12.42 -13.35 8.10
CA GLN A 221 12.13 -12.05 7.51
C GLN A 221 13.17 -11.69 6.44
N LEU A 222 14.46 -11.91 6.73
CA LEU A 222 15.54 -11.69 5.77
C LEU A 222 15.36 -12.56 4.51
N THR A 223 15.11 -13.85 4.68
CA THR A 223 14.94 -14.78 3.55
C THR A 223 13.70 -14.45 2.71
N LEU A 224 12.58 -14.12 3.34
CA LEU A 224 11.39 -13.67 2.63
C LEU A 224 11.66 -12.40 1.84
N SER A 225 12.33 -11.41 2.45
CA SER A 225 12.68 -10.16 1.78
C SER A 225 13.61 -10.36 0.57
N GLN A 226 14.38 -11.46 0.53
CA GLN A 226 15.22 -11.82 -0.61
C GLN A 226 14.48 -12.59 -1.71
N ARG A 227 13.41 -13.33 -1.37
CA ARG A 227 12.71 -14.23 -2.30
C ARG A 227 11.41 -13.67 -2.86
N VAL A 228 10.74 -12.81 -2.10
CA VAL A 228 9.51 -12.13 -2.53
C VAL A 228 9.88 -10.94 -3.41
N PRO A 229 9.27 -10.75 -4.59
CA PRO A 229 9.57 -9.61 -5.47
C PRO A 229 8.94 -8.33 -4.94
N LEU A 230 9.55 -7.74 -3.90
CA LEU A 230 9.07 -6.57 -3.20
C LEU A 230 9.30 -5.29 -4.02
N THR A 231 8.23 -4.54 -4.29
CA THR A 231 8.32 -3.18 -4.84
C THR A 231 8.83 -2.21 -3.79
N GLY A 232 8.51 -2.45 -2.52
CA GLY A 232 9.01 -1.68 -1.39
C GLY A 232 8.48 -2.18 -0.06
N ALA A 233 8.96 -1.59 1.04
CA ALA A 233 8.57 -1.92 2.40
C ALA A 233 8.06 -0.68 3.15
N VAL A 234 7.03 -0.87 3.96
CA VAL A 234 6.53 0.09 4.96
C VAL A 234 6.99 -0.40 6.32
N ILE A 235 7.65 0.47 7.09
CA ILE A 235 8.10 0.15 8.44
C ILE A 235 7.09 0.69 9.44
N VAL A 236 6.53 -0.21 10.26
CA VAL A 236 5.60 0.15 11.34
C VAL A 236 6.37 0.14 12.66
N THR A 237 6.30 1.24 13.39
CA THR A 237 6.90 1.38 14.73
C THR A 237 5.97 2.12 15.67
N THR A 238 6.32 2.16 16.96
CA THR A 238 5.69 3.03 17.96
C THR A 238 6.72 4.07 18.44
N PRO A 239 6.31 5.19 19.07
CA PRO A 239 7.23 6.27 19.44
C PRO A 239 8.33 5.89 20.44
N GLN A 240 8.21 4.76 21.16
CA GLN A 240 9.14 4.34 22.21
C GLN A 240 10.55 4.08 21.66
N ASP A 241 11.59 4.52 22.37
CA ASP A 241 12.99 4.37 21.94
C ASP A 241 13.39 2.91 21.66
N ILE A 242 12.92 1.96 22.46
CA ILE A 242 13.16 0.52 22.24
C ILE A 242 12.57 0.05 20.90
N ALA A 243 11.36 0.52 20.53
CA ALA A 243 10.76 0.17 19.27
C ALA A 243 11.51 0.80 18.09
N LEU A 244 11.99 2.04 18.27
CA LEU A 244 12.79 2.75 17.28
C LEU A 244 14.14 2.08 17.03
N LEU A 245 14.81 1.58 18.10
CA LEU A 245 16.06 0.81 17.94
C LEU A 245 15.87 -0.44 17.09
N ASP A 246 14.76 -1.17 17.28
CA ASP A 246 14.48 -2.35 16.48
C ASP A 246 14.02 -1.99 15.07
N ALA A 247 13.27 -0.90 14.88
CA ALA A 247 12.93 -0.37 13.58
C ALA A 247 14.17 0.00 12.75
N LYS A 248 15.21 0.60 13.38
CA LYS A 248 16.51 0.86 12.73
C LYS A 248 17.17 -0.41 12.20
N LYS A 249 17.10 -1.52 12.94
CA LYS A 249 17.61 -2.82 12.45
C LYS A 249 16.81 -3.31 11.24
N GLY A 250 15.49 -3.16 11.27
CA GLY A 250 14.62 -3.50 10.13
C GLY A 250 14.94 -2.68 8.88
N ILE A 251 15.13 -1.37 9.02
CA ILE A 251 15.55 -0.48 7.94
C ILE A 251 16.85 -0.98 7.30
N LYS A 252 17.89 -1.20 8.11
CA LYS A 252 19.20 -1.69 7.62
C LYS A 252 19.12 -3.07 6.98
N MET A 253 18.21 -3.93 7.44
CA MET A 253 17.98 -5.23 6.82
C MET A 253 17.43 -5.08 5.39
N PHE A 254 16.39 -4.24 5.18
CA PHE A 254 15.84 -4.01 3.85
C PHE A 254 16.81 -3.32 2.91
N GLU A 255 17.60 -2.37 3.39
CA GLU A 255 18.70 -1.75 2.62
C GLU A 255 19.69 -2.80 2.12
N LYS A 256 20.12 -3.72 3.02
CA LYS A 256 21.08 -4.78 2.69
C LYS A 256 20.58 -5.74 1.60
N VAL A 257 19.27 -5.99 1.52
CA VAL A 257 18.66 -6.86 0.50
C VAL A 257 18.19 -6.09 -0.73
N GLY A 258 18.42 -4.78 -0.78
CA GLY A 258 18.07 -3.93 -1.93
C GLY A 258 16.57 -3.69 -2.09
N VAL A 259 15.79 -3.84 -1.02
CA VAL A 259 14.37 -3.49 -1.00
C VAL A 259 14.23 -2.05 -0.52
N PRO A 260 13.64 -1.16 -1.32
CA PRO A 260 13.47 0.22 -0.94
C PRO A 260 12.41 0.37 0.14
N ILE A 261 12.64 1.29 1.07
CA ILE A 261 11.67 1.65 2.08
C ILE A 261 10.80 2.78 1.54
N LEU A 262 9.49 2.57 1.55
CA LEU A 262 8.49 3.53 1.09
C LEU A 262 8.22 4.62 2.14
N GLY A 263 8.50 4.30 3.40
CA GLY A 263 8.41 5.21 4.52
C GLY A 263 8.05 4.52 5.84
N ILE A 264 7.87 5.36 6.86
CA ILE A 264 7.61 4.95 8.25
C ILE A 264 6.20 5.34 8.65
N VAL A 265 5.46 4.39 9.22
CA VAL A 265 4.18 4.60 9.92
C VAL A 265 4.43 4.56 11.42
N GLU A 266 4.10 5.63 12.12
CA GLU A 266 4.13 5.69 13.57
C GLU A 266 2.76 5.28 14.12
N ASN A 267 2.66 4.08 14.64
CA ASN A 267 1.43 3.59 15.26
C ASN A 267 1.41 3.91 16.75
N MET A 268 0.23 4.01 17.35
CA MET A 268 0.02 4.37 18.76
C MET A 268 0.68 5.71 19.11
N ALA A 269 0.71 6.65 18.16
CA ALA A 269 1.39 7.92 18.29
C ALA A 269 0.71 8.84 19.32
N VAL A 270 -0.60 8.75 19.42
CA VAL A 270 -1.42 9.61 20.26
C VAL A 270 -2.64 8.85 20.77
N HIS A 271 -3.03 9.11 21.99
CA HIS A 271 -4.31 8.71 22.58
C HIS A 271 -5.17 9.95 22.81
N VAL A 272 -6.41 9.92 22.36
CA VAL A 272 -7.41 10.95 22.62
C VAL A 272 -8.44 10.37 23.58
N CYS A 273 -8.58 10.95 24.77
CA CYS A 273 -9.56 10.51 25.75
C CYS A 273 -10.98 10.75 25.23
N GLU A 274 -11.77 9.70 25.08
CA GLU A 274 -13.15 9.78 24.55
C GLU A 274 -14.10 10.58 25.48
N ASN A 275 -13.75 10.72 26.77
CA ASN A 275 -14.58 11.44 27.74
C ASN A 275 -14.34 12.97 27.74
N CYS A 276 -13.09 13.42 27.61
CA CYS A 276 -12.75 14.84 27.75
C CYS A 276 -11.96 15.44 26.59
N GLY A 277 -11.60 14.62 25.59
CA GLY A 277 -10.82 15.07 24.44
C GLY A 277 -9.34 15.36 24.74
N HIS A 278 -8.86 15.08 25.97
CA HIS A 278 -7.46 15.28 26.32
C HIS A 278 -6.56 14.41 25.44
N VAL A 279 -5.51 15.00 24.90
CA VAL A 279 -4.54 14.36 24.01
C VAL A 279 -3.31 13.94 24.82
N GLU A 280 -2.96 12.67 24.77
CA GLU A 280 -1.81 12.11 25.49
C GLU A 280 -0.88 11.34 24.56
N HIS A 281 0.43 11.54 24.70
CA HIS A 281 1.47 10.78 24.02
C HIS A 281 2.00 9.66 24.92
N ILE A 282 1.17 8.63 25.16
CA ILE A 282 1.43 7.54 26.13
C ILE A 282 2.78 6.85 25.87
N PHE A 283 3.16 6.69 24.61
CA PHE A 283 4.38 6.01 24.21
C PHE A 283 5.51 6.95 23.77
N GLY A 284 5.39 8.25 23.99
CA GLY A 284 6.32 9.28 23.53
C GLY A 284 5.80 10.01 22.29
N GLU A 285 6.52 11.02 21.87
CA GLU A 285 6.10 11.96 20.83
C GLU A 285 7.07 11.97 19.65
N GLU A 286 6.53 11.92 18.44
CA GLU A 286 7.25 12.06 17.16
C GLU A 286 8.44 11.12 16.96
N GLY A 287 8.49 9.96 17.61
CA GLY A 287 9.61 9.03 17.51
C GLY A 287 9.82 8.52 16.08
N GLY A 288 8.74 8.13 15.40
CA GLY A 288 8.78 7.68 14.01
C GLY A 288 9.16 8.80 13.04
N LYS A 289 8.73 10.02 13.31
CA LYS A 289 9.08 11.20 12.52
C LYS A 289 10.58 11.54 12.64
N ARG A 290 11.12 11.48 13.88
CA ARG A 290 12.57 11.64 14.09
C ARG A 290 13.37 10.54 13.40
N LEU A 291 12.89 9.30 13.45
CA LEU A 291 13.51 8.17 12.77
C LEU A 291 13.50 8.36 11.24
N ALA A 292 12.40 8.81 10.67
CA ALA A 292 12.30 9.12 9.25
C ALA A 292 13.32 10.18 8.83
N ALA A 293 13.44 11.26 9.60
CA ALA A 293 14.43 12.31 9.36
C ALA A 293 15.88 11.82 9.48
N GLU A 294 16.19 10.95 10.47
CA GLU A 294 17.53 10.40 10.67
C GLU A 294 18.01 9.56 9.48
N PHE A 295 17.10 8.86 8.80
CA PHE A 295 17.42 7.98 7.67
C PHE A 295 17.07 8.59 6.31
N ASP A 296 16.71 9.87 6.23
CA ASP A 296 16.26 10.56 5.01
C ASP A 296 15.11 9.78 4.31
N MET A 297 14.13 9.36 5.10
CA MET A 297 12.98 8.60 4.66
C MET A 297 11.68 9.39 4.83
N ASP A 298 10.66 8.97 4.10
CA ASP A 298 9.34 9.57 4.22
C ASP A 298 8.63 9.13 5.52
N TYR A 299 8.01 10.09 6.18
CA TYR A 299 7.06 9.85 7.24
C TYR A 299 5.65 9.75 6.64
N LEU A 300 5.07 8.56 6.64
CA LEU A 300 3.79 8.28 5.99
C LEU A 300 2.58 8.70 6.82
N GLY A 301 2.78 8.88 8.13
CA GLY A 301 1.75 9.35 9.03
C GLY A 301 1.75 8.70 10.40
N ALA A 302 0.92 9.28 11.27
CA ALA A 302 0.64 8.81 12.63
C ALA A 302 -0.72 8.11 12.69
N LEU A 303 -0.79 6.99 13.41
CA LEU A 303 -2.03 6.30 13.73
C LEU A 303 -2.28 6.36 15.23
N PRO A 304 -3.51 6.57 15.69
CA PRO A 304 -3.80 6.72 17.11
C PRO A 304 -3.80 5.38 17.85
N LEU A 305 -3.55 5.44 19.14
CA LEU A 305 -3.91 4.39 20.08
C LEU A 305 -5.38 4.56 20.44
N ASN A 306 -6.24 3.76 19.84
CA ASN A 306 -7.68 3.85 20.03
C ASN A 306 -8.28 2.46 20.26
N LEU A 307 -9.17 2.35 21.25
CA LEU A 307 -9.84 1.08 21.60
C LEU A 307 -10.64 0.51 20.44
N SER A 308 -11.29 1.37 19.65
CA SER A 308 -12.13 0.93 18.52
C SER A 308 -11.33 0.17 17.46
N ILE A 309 -10.08 0.55 17.20
CA ILE A 309 -9.20 -0.15 16.24
C ILE A 309 -9.03 -1.61 16.63
N ARG A 310 -8.74 -1.85 17.93
CA ARG A 310 -8.60 -3.22 18.44
C ARG A 310 -9.93 -3.99 18.39
N VAL A 311 -10.98 -3.41 18.94
CA VAL A 311 -12.31 -4.09 19.00
C VAL A 311 -12.83 -4.43 17.61
N GLN A 312 -12.68 -3.52 16.66
CA GLN A 312 -13.11 -3.73 15.27
C GLN A 312 -12.28 -4.82 14.57
N ALA A 313 -10.96 -4.82 14.76
CA ALA A 313 -10.08 -5.86 14.22
C ALA A 313 -10.37 -7.25 14.82
N ASP A 314 -10.54 -7.33 16.15
CA ASP A 314 -10.90 -8.58 16.86
C ASP A 314 -12.24 -9.15 16.40
N ASN A 315 -13.18 -8.30 15.99
CA ASN A 315 -14.49 -8.67 15.48
C ASN A 315 -14.52 -8.96 13.96
N GLY A 316 -13.36 -9.00 13.29
CA GLY A 316 -13.26 -9.27 11.85
C GLY A 316 -13.79 -8.15 10.96
N ARG A 317 -13.88 -6.93 11.47
CA ARG A 317 -14.36 -5.74 10.75
C ARG A 317 -13.41 -4.56 11.00
N PRO A 318 -12.21 -4.53 10.37
CA PRO A 318 -11.22 -3.48 10.59
C PRO A 318 -11.78 -2.07 10.36
N SER A 319 -11.09 -1.06 10.90
CA SER A 319 -11.60 0.32 10.99
C SER A 319 -12.02 0.92 9.65
N VAL A 320 -11.29 0.63 8.58
CA VAL A 320 -11.64 1.12 7.23
C VAL A 320 -12.98 0.59 6.72
N VAL A 321 -13.40 -0.60 7.19
CA VAL A 321 -14.70 -1.20 6.84
C VAL A 321 -15.79 -0.83 7.84
N SER A 322 -15.45 -0.80 9.13
CA SER A 322 -16.41 -0.52 10.20
C SER A 322 -16.98 0.89 10.15
N ASP A 323 -16.11 1.85 9.86
CA ASP A 323 -16.46 3.28 9.76
C ASP A 323 -15.66 3.91 8.60
N PRO A 324 -16.11 3.73 7.35
CA PRO A 324 -15.36 4.14 6.17
C PRO A 324 -15.08 5.65 6.06
N ASP A 325 -15.92 6.47 6.67
CA ASP A 325 -15.80 7.93 6.63
C ASP A 325 -15.31 8.54 7.95
N GLY A 326 -15.05 7.69 8.95
CA GLY A 326 -14.52 8.08 10.24
C GLY A 326 -13.06 8.54 10.18
N GLU A 327 -12.64 9.29 11.18
CA GLU A 327 -11.29 9.88 11.25
C GLU A 327 -10.18 8.83 11.12
N ILE A 328 -10.33 7.67 11.76
CA ILE A 328 -9.35 6.58 11.70
C ILE A 328 -9.23 6.02 10.28
N ALA A 329 -10.36 5.81 9.59
CA ALA A 329 -10.36 5.32 8.21
C ALA A 329 -9.71 6.36 7.27
N VAL A 330 -9.95 7.65 7.49
CA VAL A 330 -9.32 8.74 6.73
C VAL A 330 -7.80 8.74 6.91
N LEU A 331 -7.29 8.51 8.14
CA LEU A 331 -5.85 8.37 8.38
C LEU A 331 -5.26 7.18 7.60
N TYR A 332 -5.88 5.99 7.66
CA TYR A 332 -5.43 4.83 6.90
C TYR A 332 -5.48 5.07 5.38
N LYS A 333 -6.55 5.69 4.86
CA LYS A 333 -6.64 6.07 3.43
C LYS A 333 -5.54 7.06 3.03
N THR A 334 -5.17 7.98 3.92
CA THR A 334 -4.08 8.93 3.68
C THR A 334 -2.74 8.21 3.60
N VAL A 335 -2.44 7.33 4.58
CA VAL A 335 -1.23 6.48 4.54
C VAL A 335 -1.20 5.63 3.26
N ALA A 336 -2.34 5.02 2.89
CA ALA A 336 -2.45 4.19 1.70
C ALA A 336 -2.14 4.96 0.41
N ARG A 337 -2.68 6.18 0.26
CA ARG A 337 -2.37 7.03 -0.89
C ARG A 337 -0.89 7.42 -0.92
N GLN A 338 -0.28 7.77 0.23
CA GLN A 338 1.14 8.08 0.30
C GLN A 338 2.00 6.88 -0.11
N VAL A 339 1.71 5.68 0.37
CA VAL A 339 2.39 4.44 -0.06
C VAL A 339 2.27 4.25 -1.57
N ALA A 340 1.08 4.39 -2.12
CA ALA A 340 0.84 4.20 -3.54
C ALA A 340 1.54 5.29 -4.40
N VAL A 341 1.58 6.54 -3.94
CA VAL A 341 2.32 7.64 -4.57
C VAL A 341 3.82 7.33 -4.61
N LYS A 342 4.40 6.88 -3.48
CA LYS A 342 5.82 6.52 -3.43
C LYS A 342 6.17 5.41 -4.41
N ILE A 343 5.28 4.45 -4.60
CA ILE A 343 5.43 3.40 -5.62
C ILE A 343 5.33 4.01 -7.02
N ALA A 344 4.32 4.84 -7.29
CA ALA A 344 4.10 5.46 -8.60
C ALA A 344 5.26 6.35 -9.06
N GLN A 345 6.02 6.93 -8.14
CA GLN A 345 7.22 7.74 -8.40
C GLN A 345 8.47 6.91 -8.72
N ARG A 346 8.43 5.59 -8.53
CA ARG A 346 9.58 4.71 -8.80
C ARG A 346 9.72 4.37 -10.28
N ALA A 347 10.87 3.77 -10.63
CA ALA A 347 11.10 3.25 -11.97
C ALA A 347 10.07 2.16 -12.33
N LYS A 348 9.43 2.31 -13.49
CA LYS A 348 8.46 1.34 -13.99
C LYS A 348 9.15 0.05 -14.41
N ASP A 349 8.49 -1.08 -14.19
CA ASP A 349 8.93 -2.35 -14.74
C ASP A 349 8.39 -2.53 -16.17
N PHE A 350 9.29 -2.68 -17.12
CA PHE A 350 8.98 -2.95 -18.53
C PHE A 350 9.32 -4.39 -18.94
N SER A 351 9.73 -5.26 -18.01
CA SER A 351 10.18 -6.64 -18.32
C SER A 351 9.13 -7.46 -19.07
N ALA A 352 7.84 -7.27 -18.79
CA ALA A 352 6.76 -7.93 -19.50
C ALA A 352 6.61 -7.50 -20.98
N LYS A 353 7.22 -6.38 -21.38
CA LYS A 353 7.16 -5.86 -22.77
C LYS A 353 8.29 -6.37 -23.64
N PHE A 354 9.33 -6.90 -23.05
CA PHE A 354 10.49 -7.43 -23.76
C PHE A 354 10.65 -8.91 -23.44
N PRO A 355 10.42 -9.84 -24.40
CA PRO A 355 10.67 -11.25 -24.19
C PRO A 355 12.14 -11.47 -23.84
N SER A 356 12.41 -12.28 -22.81
CA SER A 356 13.77 -12.69 -22.47
C SER A 356 14.34 -13.54 -23.64
N ILE A 357 15.40 -13.06 -24.27
CA ILE A 357 16.15 -13.85 -25.26
C ILE A 357 17.02 -14.83 -24.46
N SER A 358 16.60 -16.08 -24.39
CA SER A 358 17.44 -17.17 -23.91
C SER A 358 18.34 -17.63 -25.05
N ILE A 359 19.63 -17.41 -24.95
CA ILE A 359 20.61 -18.03 -25.85
C ILE A 359 20.84 -19.44 -25.32
N SER A 360 20.22 -20.44 -25.96
CA SER A 360 20.60 -21.83 -25.74
C SER A 360 22.00 -22.02 -26.32
N LYS A 361 22.98 -22.38 -25.50
CA LYS A 361 24.24 -22.94 -25.96
C LYS A 361 23.97 -24.40 -26.25
N ASP A 362 23.54 -24.72 -27.44
CA ASP A 362 23.65 -26.06 -28.00
C ASP A 362 25.10 -26.24 -28.44
N THR A 363 25.85 -27.07 -27.73
CA THR A 363 27.05 -27.77 -28.15
C THR A 363 26.91 -29.22 -27.77
#